data_f451cfa798bed8209ad978dbc9ddbe9f
#
_entry.id   f451cfa798bed8209ad978dbc9ddbe9f
#
_cell.length_a   1.000
_cell.length_b   1.000
_cell.length_c   1.000
_cell.angle_alpha   90.00
_cell.angle_beta   90.00
_cell.angle_gamma   90.00
#
_symmetry.space_group_name_H-M   'P 1'
#
loop_
_entity.id
_entity.type
_entity.pdbx_description
1 polymer ?
#
loop_
_entity_poly.entity_id
_entity_poly.type
_entity_poly.pdbx_seq_one_letter_code
_entity_poly.pdbx_strand_id
1 'polypeptide(L)'
;MINYELGTIQASEKLIEELYIDLRRRVNFWSGITHQTPQARMGYIGQHLVSVVTGYRGGKSGARGYDLIISPTEHAEIKTCYRVDQLGACKNCKGIVSSLETVCAVCKSQEIERKDDSKWLISIRNDDEFAKILTPVFYYFVLFEFEKIHDSENNNIVASIWKVNSKNKGFAYCLVDYYLNIRASSVSKAPFNMWPHSLKFYLTRPELIYRSVIMHDDTITTKIFPTLGNTYIDEFFSLREFSRATTLTEKALRNSINSLFSMKMPENRSKNEMINFFDENRALCDPLQICETFADNIYLPLISGKEKYIPHEIKRYFSDF
;
A
#
# COMPACT_ATOMS: atom_id res chain seq x y z
N MET A 1 -18.53 -29.79 6.41
CA MET A 1 -17.96 -28.47 6.02
C MET A 1 -17.21 -27.96 7.22
N ILE A 2 -15.88 -27.77 7.12
CA ILE A 2 -15.11 -27.19 8.21
C ILE A 2 -15.49 -25.71 8.31
N ASN A 3 -16.00 -25.30 9.45
CA ASN A 3 -16.44 -23.92 9.66
C ASN A 3 -15.27 -23.15 10.30
N TYR A 4 -14.60 -22.32 9.51
CA TYR A 4 -13.54 -21.46 10.04
C TYR A 4 -14.14 -20.22 10.69
N GLU A 5 -13.70 -19.90 11.90
CA GLU A 5 -14.10 -18.69 12.60
C GLU A 5 -13.29 -17.50 12.07
N LEU A 6 -13.99 -16.44 11.68
CA LEU A 6 -13.34 -15.18 11.28
C LEU A 6 -12.63 -14.54 12.47
N GLY A 7 -11.59 -13.77 12.23
CA GLY A 7 -10.79 -13.13 13.29
C GLY A 7 -9.80 -14.07 13.96
N THR A 8 -9.43 -15.20 13.32
CA THR A 8 -8.47 -16.17 13.85
C THR A 8 -7.26 -16.35 12.95
N ILE A 9 -6.09 -16.59 13.56
CA ILE A 9 -4.83 -16.88 12.86
C ILE A 9 -5.00 -18.12 11.99
N GLN A 10 -5.60 -19.18 12.54
CA GLN A 10 -5.83 -20.44 11.82
C GLN A 10 -6.61 -20.24 10.52
N ALA A 11 -7.68 -19.44 10.56
CA ALA A 11 -8.45 -19.15 9.36
C ALA A 11 -7.65 -18.36 8.32
N SER A 12 -6.82 -17.42 8.75
CA SER A 12 -5.99 -16.63 7.86
C SER A 12 -4.89 -17.46 7.17
N GLU A 13 -4.25 -18.35 7.91
CA GLU A 13 -3.23 -19.27 7.38
C GLU A 13 -3.86 -20.28 6.41
N LYS A 14 -5.03 -20.83 6.76
CA LYS A 14 -5.75 -21.73 5.85
C LYS A 14 -6.22 -21.04 4.58
N LEU A 15 -6.64 -19.79 4.64
CA LEU A 15 -6.97 -19.02 3.45
C LEU A 15 -5.75 -18.84 2.53
N ILE A 16 -4.59 -18.51 3.10
CA ILE A 16 -3.34 -18.38 2.33
C ILE A 16 -2.98 -19.73 1.69
N GLU A 17 -3.07 -20.83 2.43
CA GLU A 17 -2.82 -22.17 1.88
C GLU A 17 -3.69 -22.44 0.66
N GLU A 18 -5.02 -22.30 0.79
CA GLU A 18 -5.97 -22.67 -0.26
C GLU A 18 -6.03 -21.69 -1.44
N LEU A 19 -6.15 -20.38 -1.15
CA LEU A 19 -6.36 -19.37 -2.19
C LEU A 19 -5.08 -18.75 -2.75
N TYR A 20 -3.96 -18.89 -2.07
CA TYR A 20 -2.69 -18.38 -2.56
C TYR A 20 -1.75 -19.50 -3.00
N ILE A 21 -1.40 -20.44 -2.11
CA ILE A 21 -0.43 -21.49 -2.41
C ILE A 21 -1.01 -22.52 -3.40
N ASP A 22 -2.13 -23.13 -3.06
CA ASP A 22 -2.73 -24.20 -3.89
C ASP A 22 -3.24 -23.67 -5.22
N LEU A 23 -3.88 -22.50 -5.22
CA LEU A 23 -4.33 -21.87 -6.46
C LEU A 23 -3.14 -21.57 -7.39
N ARG A 24 -2.05 -21.03 -6.86
CA ARG A 24 -0.83 -20.77 -7.61
C ARG A 24 -0.26 -22.04 -8.23
N ARG A 25 -0.13 -23.11 -7.45
CA ARG A 25 0.37 -24.41 -7.95
C ARG A 25 -0.47 -24.92 -9.12
N ARG A 26 -1.80 -24.84 -9.01
CA ARG A 26 -2.72 -25.27 -10.06
C ARG A 26 -2.62 -24.41 -11.32
N VAL A 27 -2.55 -23.11 -11.14
CA VAL A 27 -2.40 -22.17 -12.28
C VAL A 27 -1.05 -22.39 -12.97
N ASN A 28 0.05 -22.58 -12.23
CA ASN A 28 1.37 -22.88 -12.79
C ASN A 28 1.40 -24.23 -13.53
N PHE A 29 0.78 -25.26 -12.97
CA PHE A 29 0.64 -26.55 -13.63
C PHE A 29 -0.02 -26.43 -15.01
N TRP A 30 -1.17 -25.77 -15.07
CA TRP A 30 -1.88 -25.56 -16.33
C TRP A 30 -1.13 -24.62 -17.29
N SER A 31 -0.46 -23.60 -16.77
CA SER A 31 0.40 -22.72 -17.58
C SER A 31 1.52 -23.50 -18.29
N GLY A 32 2.12 -24.47 -17.61
CA GLY A 32 3.11 -25.36 -18.21
C GLY A 32 2.58 -26.19 -19.38
N ILE A 33 1.29 -26.51 -19.37
CA ILE A 33 0.63 -27.27 -20.44
C ILE A 33 0.13 -26.35 -21.55
N THR A 34 -0.54 -25.26 -21.18
CA THR A 34 -1.27 -24.40 -22.12
C THR A 34 -0.42 -23.23 -22.64
N HIS A 35 0.72 -22.95 -22.04
CA HIS A 35 1.59 -21.79 -22.29
C HIS A 35 0.85 -20.44 -22.10
N GLN A 36 -0.21 -20.43 -21.29
CA GLN A 36 -0.89 -19.21 -20.90
C GLN A 36 -0.25 -18.59 -19.66
N THR A 37 -0.50 -17.30 -19.42
CA THR A 37 0.01 -16.56 -18.29
C THR A 37 -0.47 -17.16 -16.96
N PRO A 38 0.42 -17.55 -16.03
CA PRO A 38 0.05 -18.14 -14.74
C PRO A 38 -0.31 -17.05 -13.72
N GLN A 39 -1.44 -16.38 -13.91
CA GLN A 39 -1.85 -15.27 -13.06
C GLN A 39 -3.20 -15.49 -12.40
N ALA A 40 -3.27 -15.27 -11.09
CA ALA A 40 -4.50 -15.17 -10.32
C ALA A 40 -4.87 -13.70 -10.05
N ARG A 41 -6.15 -13.42 -9.88
CA ARG A 41 -6.62 -12.07 -9.52
C ARG A 41 -6.45 -11.83 -8.03
N MET A 42 -5.31 -11.28 -7.65
CA MET A 42 -4.92 -11.04 -6.25
C MET A 42 -5.90 -10.12 -5.48
N GLY A 43 -6.65 -9.27 -6.18
CA GLY A 43 -7.67 -8.41 -5.56
C GLY A 43 -8.69 -9.20 -4.72
N TYR A 44 -9.21 -10.29 -5.25
CA TYR A 44 -10.18 -11.13 -4.52
C TYR A 44 -9.54 -11.85 -3.33
N ILE A 45 -8.32 -12.35 -3.49
CA ILE A 45 -7.59 -13.01 -2.40
C ILE A 45 -7.37 -12.03 -1.24
N GLY A 46 -6.96 -10.80 -1.55
CA GLY A 46 -6.79 -9.76 -0.54
C GLY A 46 -8.08 -9.37 0.15
N GLN A 47 -9.20 -9.28 -0.57
CA GLN A 47 -10.52 -9.01 0.04
C GLN A 47 -10.91 -10.09 1.05
N HIS A 48 -10.75 -11.36 0.67
CA HIS A 48 -10.99 -12.48 1.59
C HIS A 48 -10.05 -12.45 2.78
N LEU A 49 -8.76 -12.17 2.57
CA LEU A 49 -7.77 -12.12 3.65
C LEU A 49 -8.10 -11.03 4.66
N VAL A 50 -8.44 -9.81 4.21
CA VAL A 50 -8.87 -8.73 5.11
C VAL A 50 -10.12 -9.11 5.89
N SER A 51 -11.13 -9.71 5.23
CA SER A 51 -12.34 -10.17 5.90
C SER A 51 -12.04 -11.20 6.99
N VAL A 52 -11.19 -12.17 6.71
CA VAL A 52 -10.81 -13.20 7.67
C VAL A 52 -10.02 -12.62 8.84
N VAL A 53 -9.04 -11.74 8.57
CA VAL A 53 -8.18 -11.15 9.61
C VAL A 53 -8.93 -10.20 10.53
N THR A 54 -9.83 -9.38 9.96
CA THR A 54 -10.58 -8.36 10.72
C THR A 54 -11.84 -8.89 11.37
N GLY A 55 -12.35 -10.04 10.94
CA GLY A 55 -13.66 -10.57 11.37
C GLY A 55 -14.85 -9.90 10.69
N TYR A 56 -14.64 -8.83 9.92
CA TYR A 56 -15.71 -8.13 9.20
C TYR A 56 -16.09 -8.85 7.91
N ARG A 57 -17.35 -8.73 7.54
CA ARG A 57 -17.86 -9.35 6.30
C ARG A 57 -17.79 -8.36 5.15
N GLY A 58 -17.54 -8.87 3.96
CA GLY A 58 -17.62 -8.11 2.73
C GLY A 58 -19.06 -7.74 2.36
N GLY A 59 -19.19 -6.78 1.44
CA GLY A 59 -20.44 -6.52 0.74
C GLY A 59 -20.87 -7.75 -0.07
N LYS A 60 -22.11 -7.77 -0.54
CA LYS A 60 -22.60 -8.87 -1.40
C LYS A 60 -21.79 -8.90 -2.70
N SER A 61 -21.53 -10.10 -3.20
CA SER A 61 -20.87 -10.33 -4.48
C SER A 61 -21.53 -9.52 -5.61
N GLY A 62 -20.71 -8.81 -6.38
CA GLY A 62 -21.18 -7.92 -7.44
C GLY A 62 -21.74 -6.58 -6.95
N ALA A 63 -21.71 -6.31 -5.66
CA ALA A 63 -22.14 -5.02 -5.12
C ALA A 63 -21.23 -3.90 -5.64
N ARG A 64 -21.81 -2.91 -6.27
CA ARG A 64 -21.17 -1.62 -6.49
C ARG A 64 -21.23 -0.87 -5.15
N GLY A 65 -20.15 -0.83 -4.40
CA GLY A 65 -20.17 -0.01 -3.20
C GLY A 65 -19.02 -0.23 -2.27
N TYR A 66 -19.04 -1.27 -1.48
CA TYR A 66 -18.11 -1.37 -0.36
C TYR A 66 -17.45 -2.75 -0.31
N ASP A 67 -16.14 -2.78 -0.12
CA ASP A 67 -15.41 -4.04 -0.01
C ASP A 67 -15.65 -4.70 1.35
N LEU A 68 -15.82 -3.90 2.42
CA LEU A 68 -15.99 -4.39 3.77
C LEU A 68 -17.02 -3.56 4.54
N ILE A 69 -17.89 -4.21 5.30
CA ILE A 69 -18.91 -3.59 6.16
C ILE A 69 -18.42 -3.66 7.59
N ILE A 70 -18.16 -2.50 8.22
CA ILE A 70 -17.71 -2.38 9.61
C ILE A 70 -18.92 -2.26 10.54
N SER A 71 -19.87 -1.41 10.16
CA SER A 71 -21.14 -1.22 10.86
C SER A 71 -22.23 -0.88 9.84
N PRO A 72 -23.50 -0.71 10.24
CA PRO A 72 -24.56 -0.33 9.31
C PRO A 72 -24.32 0.98 8.56
N THR A 73 -23.49 1.86 9.11
CA THR A 73 -23.18 3.19 8.56
C THR A 73 -21.73 3.36 8.14
N GLU A 74 -20.87 2.39 8.45
CA GLU A 74 -19.43 2.48 8.23
C GLU A 74 -18.95 1.32 7.35
N HIS A 75 -18.07 1.66 6.43
CA HIS A 75 -17.48 0.70 5.50
C HIS A 75 -16.00 1.01 5.27
N ALA A 76 -15.31 0.05 4.70
CA ALA A 76 -13.93 0.20 4.30
C ALA A 76 -13.70 -0.26 2.87
N GLU A 77 -12.62 0.24 2.28
CA GLU A 77 -12.14 -0.10 0.95
C GLU A 77 -10.88 -0.96 1.06
N ILE A 78 -10.71 -1.93 0.17
CA ILE A 78 -9.57 -2.84 0.13
C ILE A 78 -8.80 -2.65 -1.18
N LYS A 79 -7.50 -2.46 -1.09
CA LYS A 79 -6.62 -2.41 -2.26
C LYS A 79 -5.53 -3.45 -2.10
N THR A 80 -5.49 -4.40 -3.03
CA THR A 80 -4.50 -5.47 -3.02
C THR A 80 -3.44 -5.22 -4.07
N CYS A 81 -2.21 -5.44 -3.69
CA CYS A 81 -1.05 -5.36 -4.54
C CYS A 81 -0.19 -6.59 -4.34
N TYR A 82 0.43 -6.99 -5.43
CA TYR A 82 1.45 -8.02 -5.45
C TYR A 82 2.74 -7.35 -5.89
N ARG A 83 3.83 -7.53 -5.14
CA ARG A 83 5.06 -6.75 -5.40
C ARG A 83 5.57 -6.89 -6.83
N VAL A 84 5.28 -8.02 -7.44
CA VAL A 84 5.55 -8.26 -8.83
C VAL A 84 4.22 -8.41 -9.58
N ASP A 85 3.32 -7.48 -9.37
CA ASP A 85 2.07 -7.38 -10.14
C ASP A 85 2.35 -7.23 -11.65
N GLN A 86 3.57 -6.81 -11.96
CA GLN A 86 4.13 -6.91 -13.29
C GLN A 86 4.93 -8.20 -13.39
N LEU A 87 4.47 -9.06 -14.26
CA LEU A 87 5.11 -10.32 -14.57
C LEU A 87 6.56 -10.10 -15.03
N GLY A 88 7.45 -10.99 -14.65
CA GLY A 88 8.79 -11.05 -15.20
C GLY A 88 8.77 -11.38 -16.69
N ALA A 89 9.88 -11.15 -17.36
CA ALA A 89 10.08 -11.54 -18.76
C ALA A 89 11.30 -12.44 -18.88
N CYS A 90 11.16 -13.53 -19.61
CA CYS A 90 12.30 -14.36 -19.97
C CYS A 90 13.26 -13.60 -20.90
N LYS A 91 14.53 -13.52 -20.56
CA LYS A 91 15.52 -12.83 -21.40
C LYS A 91 15.73 -13.51 -22.76
N ASN A 92 15.56 -14.84 -22.81
CA ASN A 92 15.78 -15.63 -24.04
C ASN A 92 14.61 -15.57 -25.01
N CYS A 93 13.40 -15.95 -24.56
CA CYS A 93 12.24 -16.06 -25.45
C CYS A 93 11.23 -14.92 -25.30
N LYS A 94 11.46 -13.96 -24.38
CA LYS A 94 10.54 -12.88 -24.01
C LYS A 94 9.18 -13.36 -23.49
N GLY A 95 9.05 -14.67 -23.19
CA GLY A 95 7.87 -15.23 -22.57
C GLY A 95 7.62 -14.61 -21.21
N ILE A 96 6.34 -14.48 -20.85
CA ILE A 96 5.93 -13.97 -19.56
C ILE A 96 6.20 -15.02 -18.48
N VAL A 97 6.79 -14.61 -17.38
CA VAL A 97 7.11 -15.47 -16.24
C VAL A 97 6.45 -14.91 -15.00
N SER A 98 5.74 -15.75 -14.27
CA SER A 98 5.09 -15.32 -13.02
C SER A 98 6.17 -14.94 -12.00
N SER A 99 5.77 -14.13 -11.06
CA SER A 99 6.66 -13.67 -9.98
C SER A 99 7.22 -14.79 -9.11
N LEU A 100 6.57 -15.96 -9.11
CA LEU A 100 6.92 -17.12 -8.28
C LEU A 100 7.63 -18.22 -9.09
N GLU A 101 7.67 -18.10 -10.41
CA GLU A 101 8.37 -19.05 -11.25
C GLU A 101 9.86 -18.71 -11.30
N THR A 102 10.69 -19.72 -11.15
CA THR A 102 12.15 -19.63 -11.26
C THR A 102 12.66 -19.98 -12.65
N VAL A 103 11.77 -20.60 -13.45
CA VAL A 103 12.06 -21.11 -14.79
C VAL A 103 10.97 -20.67 -15.75
N CYS A 104 11.35 -20.22 -16.92
CA CYS A 104 10.41 -19.89 -17.98
C CYS A 104 9.61 -21.13 -18.42
N ALA A 105 8.29 -21.08 -18.39
CA ALA A 105 7.43 -22.18 -18.81
C ALA A 105 7.63 -22.56 -20.28
N VAL A 106 7.98 -21.58 -21.13
CA VAL A 106 8.13 -21.75 -22.58
C VAL A 106 9.47 -22.40 -22.96
N CYS A 107 10.59 -21.78 -22.58
CA CYS A 107 11.92 -22.22 -23.04
C CYS A 107 12.80 -22.81 -21.93
N LYS A 108 12.27 -22.96 -20.72
CA LYS A 108 12.97 -23.52 -19.55
C LYS A 108 14.22 -22.75 -19.10
N SER A 109 14.41 -21.55 -19.59
CA SER A 109 15.53 -20.68 -19.17
C SER A 109 15.30 -20.15 -17.75
N GLN A 110 16.36 -20.00 -16.98
CA GLN A 110 16.39 -19.34 -15.68
C GLN A 110 16.71 -17.84 -15.78
N GLU A 111 17.07 -17.37 -16.98
CA GLU A 111 17.38 -15.97 -17.26
C GLU A 111 16.12 -15.10 -17.29
N ILE A 112 15.68 -14.67 -16.11
CA ILE A 112 14.43 -13.92 -15.93
C ILE A 112 14.72 -12.49 -15.49
N GLU A 113 14.18 -11.53 -16.23
CA GLU A 113 14.14 -10.13 -15.83
C GLU A 113 12.87 -9.88 -15.00
N ARG A 114 13.03 -9.40 -13.75
CA ARG A 114 11.92 -9.13 -12.85
C ARG A 114 11.73 -7.63 -12.66
N LYS A 115 10.48 -7.24 -12.46
CA LYS A 115 10.10 -5.86 -12.13
C LYS A 115 9.77 -5.75 -10.67
N ASP A 116 10.08 -4.60 -10.09
CA ASP A 116 9.80 -4.27 -8.68
C ASP A 116 9.04 -2.92 -8.63
N ASP A 117 7.82 -2.91 -9.13
CA ASP A 117 6.97 -1.73 -9.19
C ASP A 117 5.56 -2.00 -8.60
N SER A 118 5.54 -2.49 -7.38
CA SER A 118 4.30 -2.69 -6.60
C SER A 118 3.52 -1.39 -6.45
N LYS A 119 2.19 -1.48 -6.53
CA LYS A 119 1.33 -0.30 -6.38
C LYS A 119 -0.10 -0.67 -5.97
N TRP A 120 -0.71 0.21 -5.18
CA TRP A 120 -2.13 0.17 -4.91
C TRP A 120 -2.83 1.25 -5.73
N LEU A 121 -3.81 0.83 -6.53
CA LEU A 121 -4.50 1.72 -7.46
C LEU A 121 -5.84 2.17 -6.90
N ILE A 122 -6.03 3.48 -6.82
CA ILE A 122 -7.30 4.11 -6.45
C ILE A 122 -7.79 4.89 -7.66
N SER A 123 -8.90 4.44 -8.25
CA SER A 123 -9.50 5.11 -9.41
C SER A 123 -10.39 6.26 -8.94
N ILE A 124 -10.16 7.45 -9.49
CA ILE A 124 -11.02 8.63 -9.29
C ILE A 124 -11.32 9.19 -10.69
N ARG A 125 -12.49 8.86 -11.23
CA ARG A 125 -12.80 9.13 -12.64
C ARG A 125 -13.47 10.48 -12.86
N ASN A 126 -14.23 10.94 -11.87
CA ASN A 126 -15.04 12.15 -11.93
C ASN A 126 -15.21 12.77 -10.54
N ASP A 127 -15.88 13.91 -10.49
CA ASP A 127 -16.12 14.68 -9.25
C ASP A 127 -16.98 13.92 -8.24
N ASP A 128 -17.94 13.09 -8.68
CA ASP A 128 -18.77 12.29 -7.80
C ASP A 128 -17.98 11.20 -7.08
N GLU A 129 -17.04 10.56 -7.78
CA GLU A 129 -16.13 9.60 -7.18
C GLU A 129 -15.13 10.30 -6.26
N PHE A 130 -14.66 11.50 -6.64
CA PHE A 130 -13.77 12.31 -5.81
C PHE A 130 -14.47 12.72 -4.50
N ALA A 131 -15.71 13.20 -4.56
CA ALA A 131 -16.49 13.56 -3.38
C ALA A 131 -16.66 12.40 -2.38
N LYS A 132 -16.65 11.16 -2.87
CA LYS A 132 -16.84 9.95 -2.06
C LYS A 132 -15.54 9.27 -1.61
N ILE A 133 -14.37 9.75 -2.06
CA ILE A 133 -13.10 9.05 -1.85
C ILE A 133 -12.72 8.88 -0.38
N LEU A 134 -13.21 9.76 0.49
CA LEU A 134 -12.97 9.73 1.94
C LEU A 134 -14.19 9.22 2.73
N THR A 135 -15.21 8.66 2.06
CA THR A 135 -16.37 8.09 2.76
C THR A 135 -16.07 6.76 3.46
N PRO A 136 -15.19 5.86 2.93
CA PRO A 136 -14.72 4.73 3.72
C PRO A 136 -14.02 5.23 4.98
N VAL A 137 -14.31 4.64 6.15
CA VAL A 137 -13.60 5.02 7.38
C VAL A 137 -12.15 4.54 7.36
N PHE A 138 -11.90 3.40 6.69
CA PHE A 138 -10.56 2.86 6.52
C PHE A 138 -10.31 2.42 5.09
N TYR A 139 -9.04 2.49 4.70
CA TYR A 139 -8.48 1.76 3.58
C TYR A 139 -7.59 0.65 4.11
N TYR A 140 -7.80 -0.57 3.63
CA TYR A 140 -6.92 -1.69 3.88
C TYR A 140 -6.05 -1.94 2.65
N PHE A 141 -4.75 -1.79 2.82
CA PHE A 141 -3.76 -2.03 1.78
C PHE A 141 -3.12 -3.40 2.00
N VAL A 142 -3.41 -4.34 1.11
CA VAL A 142 -2.87 -5.70 1.16
C VAL A 142 -1.68 -5.79 0.23
N LEU A 143 -0.58 -6.32 0.73
CA LEU A 143 0.64 -6.51 -0.02
C LEU A 143 1.12 -7.95 0.11
N PHE A 144 1.38 -8.59 -1.04
CA PHE A 144 2.14 -9.82 -1.13
C PHE A 144 3.48 -9.49 -1.76
N GLU A 145 4.60 -9.67 -1.05
CA GLU A 145 5.92 -9.30 -1.51
C GLU A 145 6.95 -10.39 -1.30
N PHE A 146 7.94 -10.43 -2.18
CA PHE A 146 9.14 -11.21 -1.97
C PHE A 146 10.10 -10.47 -1.04
N GLU A 147 10.73 -11.17 -0.11
CA GLU A 147 11.82 -10.58 0.68
C GLU A 147 13.02 -10.22 -0.20
N LYS A 148 13.33 -11.10 -1.16
CA LYS A 148 14.46 -10.94 -2.07
C LYS A 148 14.04 -11.23 -3.50
N ILE A 149 13.68 -10.21 -4.23
CA ILE A 149 13.10 -10.33 -5.58
C ILE A 149 14.00 -11.09 -6.58
N HIS A 150 15.30 -11.11 -6.35
CA HIS A 150 16.28 -11.75 -7.24
C HIS A 150 16.77 -13.12 -6.74
N ASP A 151 16.39 -13.52 -5.52
CA ASP A 151 16.77 -14.83 -4.95
C ASP A 151 15.60 -15.80 -5.08
N SER A 152 15.66 -16.67 -6.06
CA SER A 152 14.58 -17.61 -6.35
C SER A 152 14.59 -18.86 -5.47
N GLU A 153 15.71 -19.17 -4.83
CA GLU A 153 15.87 -20.41 -4.06
C GLU A 153 15.51 -20.24 -2.59
N ASN A 154 15.81 -19.06 -2.01
CA ASN A 154 15.58 -18.78 -0.59
C ASN A 154 14.59 -17.64 -0.39
N ASN A 155 13.59 -17.54 -1.25
CA ASN A 155 12.67 -16.44 -1.23
C ASN A 155 11.44 -16.74 -0.38
N ASN A 156 11.32 -16.02 0.70
CA ASN A 156 10.09 -16.00 1.49
C ASN A 156 9.16 -14.92 0.92
N ILE A 157 7.87 -15.20 0.99
CA ILE A 157 6.84 -14.26 0.58
C ILE A 157 6.19 -13.71 1.84
N VAL A 158 6.07 -12.39 1.91
CA VAL A 158 5.40 -11.73 3.02
C VAL A 158 4.03 -11.27 2.57
N ALA A 159 2.99 -11.75 3.26
CA ALA A 159 1.64 -11.21 3.14
C ALA A 159 1.42 -10.22 4.29
N SER A 160 1.03 -9.01 3.98
CA SER A 160 0.77 -7.97 4.98
C SER A 160 -0.52 -7.20 4.69
N ILE A 161 -1.16 -6.70 5.77
CA ILE A 161 -2.32 -5.81 5.69
C ILE A 161 -2.00 -4.56 6.50
N TRP A 162 -2.08 -3.43 5.82
CA TRP A 162 -1.92 -2.11 6.37
C TRP A 162 -3.26 -1.39 6.42
N LYS A 163 -3.63 -0.89 7.59
CA LYS A 163 -4.87 -0.13 7.81
C LYS A 163 -4.53 1.36 7.83
N VAL A 164 -5.25 2.14 7.05
CA VAL A 164 -5.12 3.60 6.98
C VAL A 164 -6.46 4.24 7.29
N ASN A 165 -6.49 5.19 8.20
CA ASN A 165 -7.67 6.03 8.41
C ASN A 165 -7.80 7.00 7.22
N SER A 166 -8.95 7.00 6.56
CA SER A 166 -9.19 7.84 5.38
C SER A 166 -9.12 9.35 5.66
N LYS A 167 -9.29 9.73 6.93
CA LYS A 167 -9.28 11.13 7.38
C LYS A 167 -7.90 11.62 7.79
N ASN A 168 -6.88 10.75 7.77
CA ASN A 168 -5.51 11.21 8.02
C ASN A 168 -5.10 12.24 6.97
N LYS A 169 -4.55 13.38 7.42
CA LYS A 169 -4.13 14.49 6.54
C LYS A 169 -3.26 14.00 5.39
N GLY A 170 -2.25 13.18 5.67
CA GLY A 170 -1.36 12.66 4.64
C GLY A 170 -2.07 11.89 3.53
N PHE A 171 -3.06 11.06 3.87
CA PHE A 171 -3.86 10.33 2.89
C PHE A 171 -4.78 11.27 2.10
N ALA A 172 -5.53 12.10 2.80
CA ALA A 172 -6.50 12.98 2.17
C ALA A 172 -5.84 14.03 1.28
N TYR A 173 -4.79 14.68 1.76
CA TYR A 173 -4.09 15.72 0.98
C TYR A 173 -3.42 15.16 -0.27
N CYS A 174 -2.80 13.98 -0.20
CA CYS A 174 -2.18 13.41 -1.40
C CYS A 174 -3.22 12.99 -2.46
N LEU A 175 -4.43 12.59 -2.06
CA LEU A 175 -5.52 12.32 -3.00
C LEU A 175 -6.08 13.60 -3.61
N VAL A 176 -6.23 14.67 -2.81
CA VAL A 176 -6.68 15.99 -3.30
C VAL A 176 -5.65 16.57 -4.28
N ASP A 177 -4.37 16.54 -3.95
CA ASP A 177 -3.30 16.97 -4.84
C ASP A 177 -3.30 16.18 -6.16
N TYR A 178 -3.40 14.84 -6.07
CA TYR A 178 -3.50 14.01 -7.26
C TYR A 178 -4.68 14.42 -8.15
N TYR A 179 -5.86 14.57 -7.58
CA TYR A 179 -7.05 14.88 -8.36
C TYR A 179 -6.97 16.25 -9.02
N LEU A 180 -6.59 17.27 -8.26
CA LEU A 180 -6.56 18.65 -8.75
C LEU A 180 -5.38 18.95 -9.67
N ASN A 181 -4.21 18.37 -9.41
CA ASN A 181 -2.96 18.75 -10.08
C ASN A 181 -2.50 17.73 -11.12
N ILE A 182 -2.76 16.45 -10.89
CA ILE A 182 -2.27 15.37 -11.79
C ILE A 182 -3.41 14.90 -12.69
N ARG A 183 -4.54 14.52 -12.08
CA ARG A 183 -5.67 13.97 -12.82
C ARG A 183 -6.31 14.99 -13.76
N ALA A 184 -6.49 16.22 -13.32
CA ALA A 184 -7.08 17.30 -14.12
C ALA A 184 -6.20 17.68 -15.33
N SER A 185 -4.88 17.55 -15.20
CA SER A 185 -3.90 17.87 -16.26
C SER A 185 -3.53 16.66 -17.13
N SER A 186 -3.88 15.43 -16.73
CA SER A 186 -3.46 14.21 -17.43
C SER A 186 -4.44 13.78 -18.50
N VAL A 187 -3.91 13.55 -19.71
CA VAL A 187 -4.67 12.95 -20.83
C VAL A 187 -4.97 11.47 -20.57
N SER A 188 -4.05 10.76 -19.91
CA SER A 188 -4.14 9.31 -19.75
C SER A 188 -5.16 8.84 -18.71
N LYS A 189 -5.65 9.77 -17.86
CA LYS A 189 -6.61 9.46 -16.79
C LYS A 189 -6.19 8.26 -15.90
N ALA A 190 -4.88 8.08 -15.72
CA ALA A 190 -4.34 7.01 -14.90
C ALA A 190 -4.85 7.09 -13.45
N PRO A 191 -5.08 5.95 -12.76
CA PRO A 191 -5.50 5.96 -11.38
C PRO A 191 -4.40 6.53 -10.47
N PHE A 192 -4.82 6.97 -9.27
CA PHE A 192 -3.86 7.32 -8.22
C PHE A 192 -3.06 6.08 -7.84
N ASN A 193 -1.75 6.23 -7.83
CA ASN A 193 -0.83 5.17 -7.42
C ASN A 193 -0.32 5.43 -6.01
N MET A 194 -0.68 4.56 -5.08
CA MET A 194 -0.03 4.47 -3.78
C MET A 194 1.05 3.41 -3.86
N TRP A 195 2.30 3.81 -3.64
CA TRP A 195 3.44 2.89 -3.63
C TRP A 195 3.65 2.38 -2.21
N PRO A 196 3.72 1.05 -1.98
CA PRO A 196 4.16 0.51 -0.71
C PRO A 196 5.50 1.11 -0.30
N HIS A 197 5.66 1.36 0.99
CA HIS A 197 6.91 1.86 1.54
C HIS A 197 7.43 3.16 0.90
N SER A 198 6.54 4.00 0.38
CA SER A 198 6.90 5.33 -0.14
C SER A 198 6.67 6.42 0.92
N LEU A 199 7.28 7.61 0.72
CA LEU A 199 6.98 8.77 1.57
C LEU A 199 5.47 9.06 1.61
N LYS A 200 4.80 8.97 0.46
CA LYS A 200 3.35 9.15 0.35
C LYS A 200 2.60 8.18 1.26
N PHE A 201 2.99 6.92 1.28
CA PHE A 201 2.41 5.90 2.15
C PHE A 201 2.76 6.13 3.62
N TYR A 202 4.03 6.45 3.91
CA TYR A 202 4.46 6.81 5.25
C TYR A 202 3.61 7.93 5.86
N LEU A 203 3.37 9.01 5.11
CA LEU A 203 2.59 10.15 5.58
C LEU A 203 1.10 9.83 5.86
N THR A 204 0.57 8.72 5.33
CA THR A 204 -0.78 8.26 5.68
C THR A 204 -0.86 7.65 7.09
N ARG A 205 0.27 7.48 7.77
CA ARG A 205 0.41 6.81 9.06
C ARG A 205 -0.31 5.46 9.11
N PRO A 206 0.12 4.51 8.29
CA PRO A 206 -0.50 3.21 8.23
C PRO A 206 -0.17 2.37 9.48
N GLU A 207 -1.12 1.57 9.88
CA GLU A 207 -1.05 0.59 10.96
C GLU A 207 -0.93 -0.81 10.37
N LEU A 208 0.15 -1.52 10.66
CA LEU A 208 0.32 -2.91 10.25
C LEU A 208 -0.49 -3.80 11.19
N ILE A 209 -1.59 -4.37 10.69
CA ILE A 209 -2.49 -5.21 11.48
C ILE A 209 -2.30 -6.71 11.20
N TYR A 210 -1.63 -7.06 10.11
CA TYR A 210 -1.37 -8.44 9.74
C TYR A 210 -0.03 -8.58 9.03
N ARG A 211 0.74 -9.57 9.43
CA ARG A 211 1.94 -10.00 8.73
C ARG A 211 2.13 -11.50 8.85
N SER A 212 2.19 -12.18 7.73
CA SER A 212 2.49 -13.60 7.65
C SER A 212 3.62 -13.84 6.67
N VAL A 213 4.50 -14.78 7.02
CA VAL A 213 5.61 -15.21 6.17
C VAL A 213 5.27 -16.58 5.62
N ILE A 214 5.34 -16.72 4.31
CA ILE A 214 5.19 -17.96 3.57
C ILE A 214 6.59 -18.38 3.15
N MET A 215 7.10 -19.44 3.74
CA MET A 215 8.43 -19.96 3.47
C MET A 215 8.47 -20.65 2.10
N HIS A 216 9.67 -20.88 1.59
CA HIS A 216 9.89 -21.58 0.31
C HIS A 216 9.33 -23.02 0.29
N ASP A 217 9.21 -23.68 1.45
CA ASP A 217 8.57 -24.98 1.64
C ASP A 217 7.05 -24.91 1.88
N ASP A 218 6.47 -23.72 1.65
CA ASP A 218 5.08 -23.38 1.88
C ASP A 218 4.61 -23.37 3.35
N THR A 219 5.53 -23.48 4.30
CA THR A 219 5.21 -23.27 5.72
C THR A 219 4.76 -21.83 5.94
N ILE A 220 3.61 -21.65 6.59
CA ILE A 220 3.04 -20.34 6.90
C ILE A 220 3.28 -20.03 8.37
N THR A 221 3.74 -18.81 8.65
CA THR A 221 3.92 -18.33 10.03
C THR A 221 3.39 -16.92 10.17
N THR A 222 2.34 -16.74 10.94
CA THR A 222 1.76 -15.43 11.26
C THR A 222 2.58 -14.76 12.36
N LYS A 223 3.08 -13.55 12.10
CA LYS A 223 3.92 -12.75 13.00
C LYS A 223 3.17 -11.60 13.66
N ILE A 224 2.20 -11.00 12.95
CA ILE A 224 1.36 -9.90 13.43
C ILE A 224 -0.08 -10.25 13.13
N PHE A 225 -0.93 -10.05 14.12
CA PHE A 225 -2.38 -10.27 14.01
C PHE A 225 -3.07 -9.30 14.98
N PRO A 226 -4.30 -8.83 14.73
CA PRO A 226 -4.98 -7.85 15.59
C PRO A 226 -5.02 -8.22 17.08
N THR A 227 -5.10 -9.50 17.39
CA THR A 227 -5.08 -10.01 18.79
C THR A 227 -3.68 -10.04 19.41
N LEU A 228 -2.62 -9.94 18.60
CA LEU A 228 -1.22 -9.92 19.06
C LEU A 228 -0.68 -8.50 19.21
N GLY A 229 -1.42 -7.50 18.75
CA GLY A 229 -1.01 -6.10 18.69
C GLY A 229 -0.75 -5.61 17.28
N ASN A 230 -0.79 -4.30 17.14
CA ASN A 230 -0.58 -3.57 15.88
C ASN A 230 0.74 -2.82 15.93
N THR A 231 1.31 -2.55 14.76
CA THR A 231 2.58 -1.86 14.61
C THR A 231 2.45 -0.72 13.61
N TYR A 232 3.02 0.42 13.89
CA TYR A 232 3.05 1.54 12.97
C TYR A 232 4.28 1.50 12.06
N ILE A 233 4.17 2.11 10.88
CA ILE A 233 5.23 2.12 9.87
C ILE A 233 6.51 2.81 10.33
N ASP A 234 6.41 3.76 11.26
CA ASP A 234 7.56 4.50 11.81
C ASP A 234 8.57 3.60 12.52
N GLU A 235 8.19 2.39 12.92
CA GLU A 235 9.12 1.39 13.44
C GLU A 235 10.04 0.80 12.37
N PHE A 236 9.62 0.90 11.08
CA PHE A 236 10.31 0.29 9.95
C PHE A 236 11.06 1.28 9.07
N PHE A 237 10.75 2.59 9.15
CA PHE A 237 11.26 3.58 8.21
C PHE A 237 11.94 4.75 8.90
N SER A 238 12.99 5.23 8.24
CA SER A 238 13.60 6.52 8.51
C SER A 238 13.35 7.49 7.35
N LEU A 239 13.47 8.79 7.58
CA LEU A 239 13.31 9.78 6.52
C LEU A 239 14.41 9.66 5.43
N ARG A 240 15.54 9.04 5.78
CA ARG A 240 16.63 8.71 4.85
C ARG A 240 16.18 7.82 3.71
N GLU A 241 15.27 6.88 3.97
CA GLU A 241 14.67 6.02 2.94
C GLU A 241 13.99 6.84 1.84
N PHE A 242 13.49 8.03 2.19
CA PHE A 242 12.77 8.92 1.28
C PHE A 242 13.59 10.08 0.75
N SER A 243 14.90 10.09 0.96
CA SER A 243 15.78 11.20 0.55
C SER A 243 15.66 11.59 -0.93
N ARG A 244 15.34 10.60 -1.79
CA ARG A 244 15.14 10.78 -3.24
C ARG A 244 13.70 11.16 -3.63
N ALA A 245 12.76 11.23 -2.70
CA ALA A 245 11.39 11.62 -3.01
C ALA A 245 11.35 13.08 -3.50
N THR A 246 10.83 13.28 -4.69
CA THR A 246 10.77 14.61 -5.33
C THR A 246 9.83 15.57 -4.60
N THR A 247 8.81 15.04 -3.92
CA THR A 247 7.89 15.82 -3.11
C THR A 247 8.50 16.31 -1.79
N LEU A 248 9.55 15.63 -1.30
CA LEU A 248 10.32 16.08 -0.13
C LEU A 248 11.37 17.12 -0.56
N THR A 249 10.91 18.34 -0.82
CA THR A 249 11.78 19.46 -1.15
C THR A 249 12.55 19.94 0.09
N GLU A 250 13.68 20.65 -0.11
CA GLU A 250 14.43 21.23 1.02
C GLU A 250 13.58 22.21 1.84
N LYS A 251 12.72 22.97 1.17
CA LYS A 251 11.79 23.92 1.82
C LYS A 251 10.78 23.18 2.70
N ALA A 252 10.12 22.14 2.17
CA ALA A 252 9.15 21.34 2.93
C ALA A 252 9.82 20.67 4.15
N LEU A 253 10.99 20.07 3.94
CA LEU A 253 11.76 19.43 5.00
C LEU A 253 12.15 20.43 6.10
N ARG A 254 12.73 21.58 5.73
CA ARG A 254 13.13 22.65 6.64
C ARG A 254 11.94 23.17 7.47
N ASN A 255 10.82 23.46 6.81
CA ASN A 255 9.63 23.94 7.48
C ASN A 255 9.10 22.89 8.46
N SER A 256 9.07 21.61 8.07
CA SER A 256 8.61 20.54 8.95
C SER A 256 9.50 20.39 10.18
N ILE A 257 10.81 20.40 10.01
CA ILE A 257 11.75 20.35 11.13
C ILE A 257 11.56 21.57 12.06
N ASN A 258 11.47 22.77 11.49
CA ASN A 258 11.29 24.00 12.29
C ASN A 258 10.01 23.92 13.13
N SER A 259 8.91 23.41 12.54
CA SER A 259 7.64 23.25 13.25
C SER A 259 7.71 22.17 14.33
N LEU A 260 8.25 21.00 14.01
CA LEU A 260 8.31 19.87 14.94
C LEU A 260 9.18 20.11 16.15
N PHE A 261 10.31 20.78 15.96
CA PHE A 261 11.30 21.01 17.03
C PHE A 261 11.28 22.44 17.57
N SER A 262 10.32 23.28 17.16
CA SER A 262 10.22 24.69 17.56
C SER A 262 11.54 25.46 17.44
N MET A 263 12.25 25.24 16.32
CA MET A 263 13.58 25.80 16.06
C MET A 263 13.64 26.47 14.68
N LYS A 264 14.71 27.21 14.44
CA LYS A 264 15.05 27.74 13.11
C LYS A 264 16.26 27.01 12.55
N MET A 265 16.04 26.08 11.64
CA MET A 265 17.12 25.36 10.96
C MET A 265 17.92 26.34 10.07
N PRO A 266 19.25 26.38 10.18
CA PRO A 266 20.09 27.26 9.36
C PRO A 266 19.87 27.07 7.86
N GLU A 267 19.89 28.16 7.09
CA GLU A 267 19.61 28.13 5.65
C GLU A 267 20.65 27.36 4.83
N ASN A 268 21.88 27.32 5.30
CA ASN A 268 23.01 26.64 4.65
C ASN A 268 23.05 25.11 4.86
N ARG A 269 22.12 24.56 5.63
CA ARG A 269 22.05 23.10 5.84
C ARG A 269 21.52 22.41 4.59
N SER A 270 22.24 21.41 4.12
CA SER A 270 21.85 20.56 3.01
C SER A 270 20.66 19.65 3.37
N LYS A 271 19.97 19.13 2.35
CA LYS A 271 18.88 18.18 2.53
C LYS A 271 19.31 16.96 3.37
N ASN A 272 20.50 16.41 3.10
CA ASN A 272 20.99 15.22 3.81
C ASN A 272 21.29 15.51 5.29
N GLU A 273 21.86 16.67 5.62
CA GLU A 273 22.09 17.06 7.01
C GLU A 273 20.77 17.25 7.77
N MET A 274 19.76 17.81 7.11
CA MET A 274 18.44 17.97 7.71
C MET A 274 17.75 16.62 7.94
N ILE A 275 17.88 15.67 7.02
CA ILE A 275 17.37 14.29 7.16
C ILE A 275 18.05 13.59 8.32
N ASN A 276 19.38 13.67 8.41
CA ASN A 276 20.13 13.08 9.52
C ASN A 276 19.68 13.65 10.86
N PHE A 277 19.59 14.99 10.95
CA PHE A 277 19.10 15.65 12.15
C PHE A 277 17.71 15.16 12.56
N PHE A 278 16.78 15.05 11.58
CA PHE A 278 15.44 14.57 11.85
C PHE A 278 15.46 13.12 12.36
N ASP A 279 16.15 12.21 11.66
CA ASP A 279 16.19 10.79 12.01
C ASP A 279 16.82 10.55 13.40
N GLU A 280 17.79 11.36 13.79
CA GLU A 280 18.43 11.32 15.12
C GLU A 280 17.52 11.83 16.25
N ASN A 281 16.60 12.75 15.95
CA ASN A 281 15.77 13.41 16.94
C ASN A 281 14.29 13.06 16.88
N ARG A 282 13.83 12.31 15.89
CA ARG A 282 12.40 12.03 15.65
C ARG A 282 11.67 11.39 16.83
N ALA A 283 12.38 10.65 17.68
CA ALA A 283 11.81 10.04 18.89
C ALA A 283 11.30 11.06 19.92
N LEU A 284 11.67 12.34 19.77
CA LEU A 284 11.19 13.44 20.62
C LEU A 284 9.80 13.97 20.18
N CYS A 285 9.32 13.55 19.01
CA CYS A 285 8.06 14.03 18.45
C CYS A 285 7.02 12.90 18.43
N ASP A 286 5.75 13.29 18.55
CA ASP A 286 4.64 12.35 18.32
C ASP A 286 4.61 11.92 16.84
N PRO A 287 4.56 10.61 16.53
CA PRO A 287 4.60 10.12 15.17
C PRO A 287 3.43 10.60 14.30
N LEU A 288 2.22 10.80 14.86
CA LEU A 288 1.11 11.36 14.11
C LEU A 288 1.39 12.82 13.75
N GLN A 289 1.90 13.60 14.70
CA GLN A 289 2.30 14.99 14.48
C GLN A 289 3.38 15.10 13.40
N ILE A 290 4.34 14.14 13.36
CA ILE A 290 5.33 14.07 12.28
C ILE A 290 4.63 13.95 10.92
N CYS A 291 3.76 12.95 10.76
CA CYS A 291 3.07 12.71 9.49
C CYS A 291 2.21 13.91 9.06
N GLU A 292 1.47 14.51 9.99
CA GLU A 292 0.63 15.68 9.71
C GLU A 292 1.45 16.91 9.33
N THR A 293 2.52 17.21 10.08
CA THR A 293 3.40 18.35 9.79
C THR A 293 4.06 18.23 8.43
N PHE A 294 4.55 17.04 8.08
CA PHE A 294 5.11 16.81 6.74
C PHE A 294 4.03 16.89 5.65
N ALA A 295 2.82 16.35 5.90
CA ALA A 295 1.71 16.45 4.95
C ALA A 295 1.32 17.91 4.69
N ASP A 296 1.22 18.72 5.73
CA ASP A 296 0.96 20.16 5.63
C ASP A 296 2.03 20.87 4.79
N ASN A 297 3.29 20.69 5.10
CA ASN A 297 4.38 21.38 4.39
C ASN A 297 4.62 20.88 2.96
N ILE A 298 4.22 19.66 2.62
CA ILE A 298 4.35 19.09 1.27
C ILE A 298 3.14 19.41 0.42
N TYR A 299 1.92 19.15 0.91
CA TYR A 299 0.71 19.16 0.09
C TYR A 299 -0.09 20.45 0.16
N LEU A 300 -0.19 21.12 1.32
CA LEU A 300 -0.94 22.39 1.39
C LEU A 300 -0.47 23.43 0.37
N PRO A 301 0.85 23.63 0.13
CA PRO A 301 1.29 24.57 -0.91
C PRO A 301 0.85 24.18 -2.33
N LEU A 302 0.62 22.90 -2.59
CA LEU A 302 0.20 22.38 -3.92
C LEU A 302 -1.29 22.51 -4.15
N ILE A 303 -2.12 22.54 -3.11
CA ILE A 303 -3.58 22.62 -3.17
C ILE A 303 -4.12 23.99 -2.78
N SER A 304 -3.31 24.83 -2.14
CA SER A 304 -3.68 26.19 -1.76
C SER A 304 -4.09 27.03 -2.98
N GLY A 305 -5.16 27.81 -2.84
CA GLY A 305 -5.78 28.59 -3.92
C GLY A 305 -6.70 27.76 -4.83
N LYS A 306 -6.83 26.46 -4.60
CA LYS A 306 -7.70 25.56 -5.38
C LYS A 306 -8.89 25.04 -4.55
N GLU A 307 -9.10 25.56 -3.37
CA GLU A 307 -10.11 25.10 -2.39
C GLU A 307 -11.53 25.10 -2.99
N LYS A 308 -11.80 26.00 -3.92
CA LYS A 308 -13.11 26.08 -4.61
C LYS A 308 -13.43 24.84 -5.45
N TYR A 309 -12.40 24.07 -5.86
CA TYR A 309 -12.56 22.83 -6.63
C TYR A 309 -12.65 21.59 -5.75
N ILE A 310 -12.51 21.74 -4.43
CA ILE A 310 -12.61 20.63 -3.49
C ILE A 310 -14.07 20.49 -3.07
N PRO A 311 -14.70 19.30 -3.24
CA PRO A 311 -16.07 19.06 -2.81
C PRO A 311 -16.27 19.33 -1.31
N HIS A 312 -17.45 19.82 -0.96
CA HIS A 312 -17.79 20.11 0.44
C HIS A 312 -17.64 18.88 1.36
N GLU A 313 -17.95 17.71 0.83
CA GLU A 313 -17.82 16.42 1.53
C GLU A 313 -16.37 16.13 1.95
N ILE A 314 -15.40 16.61 1.19
CA ILE A 314 -13.98 16.49 1.50
C ILE A 314 -13.54 17.62 2.43
N LYS A 315 -13.93 18.88 2.16
CA LYS A 315 -13.55 20.04 2.98
C LYS A 315 -13.89 19.87 4.46
N ARG A 316 -15.04 19.26 4.77
CA ARG A 316 -15.48 19.08 6.16
C ARG A 316 -14.54 18.25 7.03
N TYR A 317 -13.60 17.51 6.43
CA TYR A 317 -12.62 16.72 7.16
C TYR A 317 -11.33 17.50 7.48
N PHE A 318 -11.24 18.75 7.02
CA PHE A 318 -10.04 19.57 7.19
C PHE A 318 -10.43 20.95 7.74
N SER A 319 -9.95 21.24 8.94
CA SER A 319 -10.15 22.57 9.56
C SER A 319 -9.39 23.67 8.83
N ASP A 320 -8.42 23.32 8.00
CA ASP A 320 -7.50 24.25 7.34
C ASP A 320 -7.92 24.62 5.92
N PHE A 321 -9.13 24.19 5.47
CA PHE A 321 -9.73 24.57 4.19
C PHE A 321 -10.85 25.61 4.34
#